data_de5241aafc22731c8d341dd8d264f5fa
#
_entry.id   de5241aafc22731c8d341dd8d264f5fa
#
_cell.length_a   1.000
_cell.length_b   1.000
_cell.length_c   1.000
_cell.angle_alpha   90.00
_cell.angle_beta   90.00
_cell.angle_gamma   90.00
#
_symmetry.space_group_name_H-M   'P 1'
#
loop_
_entity.id
_entity.type
_entity.pdbx_description
1 polymer ?
#
loop_
_entity_poly.entity_id
_entity_poly.type
_entity_poly.pdbx_seq_one_letter_code
_entity_poly.pdbx_strand_id
1 'polypeptide(L)'
;MIRVARGALPLSLATLALFASGAAYAFETTQRQGDVTLHYQDASDAVPEGVRTRIIDTFFKAYLPQRTDFHPHAAAEVAIVIDPAYDGIAYVGEKAKASTITINPAWLAKHPGDTDLVTHEAMHIVQGYPEYANARVPGWLVEGVADYARDRYGVDNAAAGWALPLTVKEGQTAETGYRVTGAFLKWSEAAHPGLVKALDGALRSGRYTPALWQTHTGHTLPDLWTAYAKAATR
;
A
#
# COMPACT_ATOMS: atom_id res chain seq x y z
N MET A 1 -22.24 46.11 -70.27
CA MET A 1 -22.41 44.89 -69.44
C MET A 1 -21.17 44.72 -68.62
N ILE A 2 -21.25 45.05 -67.33
CA ILE A 2 -20.11 44.98 -66.43
C ILE A 2 -20.40 43.81 -65.46
N ARG A 3 -19.53 42.78 -65.49
CA ARG A 3 -19.60 41.64 -64.56
C ARG A 3 -18.79 41.99 -63.27
N VAL A 4 -19.49 42.01 -62.13
CA VAL A 4 -18.85 42.16 -60.82
C VAL A 4 -18.48 40.76 -60.32
N ALA A 5 -17.20 40.54 -60.09
CA ALA A 5 -16.66 39.36 -59.45
C ALA A 5 -16.84 39.45 -57.92
N ARG A 6 -17.52 38.51 -57.31
CA ARG A 6 -17.60 38.33 -55.85
C ARG A 6 -16.40 37.52 -55.37
N GLY A 7 -15.48 38.18 -54.66
CA GLY A 7 -14.42 37.50 -53.95
C GLY A 7 -14.93 36.89 -52.66
N ALA A 8 -14.71 35.59 -52.48
CA ALA A 8 -14.95 34.86 -51.24
C ALA A 8 -13.69 35.03 -50.34
N LEU A 9 -13.89 35.55 -49.14
CA LEU A 9 -12.84 35.52 -48.10
C LEU A 9 -12.76 34.13 -47.48
N PRO A 10 -11.57 33.62 -47.24
CA PRO A 10 -11.41 32.35 -46.45
C PRO A 10 -11.62 32.61 -44.98
N LEU A 11 -12.55 31.86 -44.37
CA LEU A 11 -12.74 31.79 -42.93
C LEU A 11 -11.59 30.97 -42.33
N SER A 12 -10.64 31.64 -41.66
CA SER A 12 -9.60 30.97 -40.87
C SER A 12 -10.21 30.42 -39.57
N LEU A 13 -10.40 29.09 -39.49
CA LEU A 13 -10.71 28.43 -38.23
C LEU A 13 -9.43 28.47 -37.34
N ALA A 14 -9.45 29.33 -36.32
CA ALA A 14 -8.45 29.27 -35.24
C ALA A 14 -8.84 28.10 -34.33
N THR A 15 -8.09 27.00 -34.42
CA THR A 15 -8.20 25.88 -33.49
C THR A 15 -7.60 26.29 -32.15
N LEU A 16 -8.46 26.58 -31.16
CA LEU A 16 -8.06 26.84 -29.79
C LEU A 16 -7.64 25.51 -29.17
N ALA A 17 -6.33 25.25 -29.09
CA ALA A 17 -5.80 24.12 -28.35
C ALA A 17 -5.95 24.43 -26.85
N LEU A 18 -6.92 23.81 -26.18
CA LEU A 18 -6.96 23.77 -24.72
C LEU A 18 -5.79 22.91 -24.24
N PHE A 19 -4.72 23.55 -23.82
CA PHE A 19 -3.72 22.91 -22.98
C PHE A 19 -4.35 22.69 -21.61
N ALA A 20 -4.72 21.46 -21.32
CA ALA A 20 -4.94 21.02 -19.96
C ALA A 20 -3.58 21.18 -19.26
N SER A 21 -3.45 22.15 -18.34
CA SER A 21 -2.29 22.30 -17.47
C SER A 21 -2.34 21.18 -16.43
N GLY A 22 -1.89 19.98 -16.83
CA GLY A 22 -1.48 18.94 -15.89
C GLY A 22 -0.22 19.46 -15.17
N ALA A 23 -0.15 19.32 -13.86
CA ALA A 23 1.09 19.55 -13.13
C ALA A 23 2.20 18.72 -13.80
N ALA A 24 3.23 19.40 -14.32
CA ALA A 24 4.38 18.70 -14.90
C ALA A 24 5.18 18.11 -13.74
N TYR A 25 5.34 16.80 -13.70
CA TYR A 25 6.27 16.14 -12.79
C TYR A 25 7.70 16.35 -13.30
N ALA A 26 8.64 16.62 -12.38
CA ALA A 26 10.05 16.74 -12.75
C ALA A 26 10.64 15.38 -13.17
N PHE A 27 10.12 14.30 -12.57
CA PHE A 27 10.39 12.93 -13.00
C PHE A 27 9.10 12.09 -13.00
N GLU A 28 8.86 11.39 -14.11
CA GLU A 28 7.80 10.38 -14.20
C GLU A 28 8.24 9.19 -15.03
N THR A 29 7.75 8.01 -14.67
CA THR A 29 7.95 6.80 -15.45
C THR A 29 6.77 5.85 -15.29
N THR A 30 6.51 5.06 -16.32
CA THR A 30 5.52 4.00 -16.29
C THR A 30 6.21 2.67 -16.58
N GLN A 31 6.00 1.69 -15.70
CA GLN A 31 6.52 0.34 -15.86
C GLN A 31 5.40 -0.68 -15.76
N ARG A 32 5.55 -1.81 -16.45
CA ARG A 32 4.57 -2.90 -16.45
C ARG A 32 5.24 -4.23 -16.20
N GLN A 33 4.63 -5.04 -15.31
CA GLN A 33 4.97 -6.45 -15.13
C GLN A 33 3.68 -7.28 -15.06
N GLY A 34 3.57 -8.26 -15.97
CA GLY A 34 2.33 -9.02 -16.15
C GLY A 34 1.17 -8.12 -16.56
N ASP A 35 0.08 -8.15 -15.79
CA ASP A 35 -1.11 -7.31 -15.94
C ASP A 35 -1.04 -6.01 -15.12
N VAL A 36 -0.02 -5.82 -14.28
CA VAL A 36 0.13 -4.65 -13.41
C VAL A 36 0.95 -3.56 -14.07
N THR A 37 0.41 -2.34 -14.11
CA THR A 37 1.07 -1.11 -14.52
C THR A 37 1.31 -0.22 -13.30
N LEU A 38 2.55 0.24 -13.14
CA LEU A 38 2.95 1.21 -12.12
C LEU A 38 3.28 2.54 -12.77
N HIS A 39 2.64 3.62 -12.30
CA HIS A 39 2.96 4.99 -12.62
C HIS A 39 3.72 5.62 -11.45
N TYR A 40 5.00 5.91 -11.62
CA TYR A 40 5.79 6.63 -10.62
C TYR A 40 5.87 8.10 -10.99
N GLN A 41 5.58 8.99 -10.04
CA GLN A 41 5.50 10.43 -10.23
C GLN A 41 6.23 11.16 -9.10
N ASP A 42 7.21 12.00 -9.45
CA ASP A 42 7.94 12.84 -8.51
C ASP A 42 7.98 14.28 -9.06
N ALA A 43 7.17 15.15 -8.49
CA ALA A 43 7.04 16.54 -8.95
C ALA A 43 8.28 17.38 -8.70
N SER A 44 9.13 16.98 -7.76
CA SER A 44 10.29 17.75 -7.30
C SER A 44 11.64 17.12 -7.70
N ASP A 45 11.62 15.90 -8.27
CA ASP A 45 12.82 15.05 -8.47
C ASP A 45 13.64 14.91 -7.16
N ALA A 46 12.92 14.84 -6.03
CA ALA A 46 13.53 14.85 -4.71
C ALA A 46 14.13 13.50 -4.31
N VAL A 47 13.71 12.41 -4.98
CA VAL A 47 14.15 11.06 -4.66
C VAL A 47 15.34 10.68 -5.55
N PRO A 48 16.53 10.38 -4.99
CA PRO A 48 17.69 9.95 -5.77
C PRO A 48 17.38 8.71 -6.62
N GLU A 49 17.95 8.64 -7.84
CA GLU A 49 17.70 7.59 -8.83
C GLU A 49 17.83 6.18 -8.23
N GLY A 50 18.88 5.91 -7.44
CA GLY A 50 19.09 4.60 -6.83
C GLY A 50 18.02 4.23 -5.79
N VAL A 51 17.43 5.21 -5.09
CA VAL A 51 16.31 4.98 -4.16
C VAL A 51 15.02 4.75 -4.94
N ARG A 52 14.76 5.57 -5.95
CA ARG A 52 13.62 5.45 -6.86
C ARG A 52 13.56 4.09 -7.54
N THR A 53 14.70 3.64 -8.09
CA THR A 53 14.80 2.31 -8.72
C THR A 53 14.44 1.20 -7.73
N ARG A 54 14.97 1.25 -6.50
CA ARG A 54 14.63 0.26 -5.47
C ARG A 54 13.16 0.29 -5.07
N ILE A 55 12.54 1.47 -4.96
CA ILE A 55 11.10 1.61 -4.69
C ILE A 55 10.27 0.90 -5.76
N ILE A 56 10.56 1.15 -7.03
CA ILE A 56 9.86 0.56 -8.17
C ILE A 56 10.05 -0.96 -8.18
N ASP A 57 11.28 -1.43 -8.00
CA ASP A 57 11.60 -2.87 -7.96
C ASP A 57 10.92 -3.56 -6.79
N THR A 58 10.96 -2.94 -5.60
CA THR A 58 10.29 -3.45 -4.39
C THR A 58 8.79 -3.55 -4.59
N PHE A 59 8.17 -2.54 -5.21
CA PHE A 59 6.74 -2.57 -5.52
C PHE A 59 6.36 -3.84 -6.30
N PHE A 60 7.00 -4.11 -7.41
CA PHE A 60 6.64 -5.28 -8.22
C PHE A 60 6.96 -6.60 -7.50
N LYS A 61 8.11 -6.69 -6.82
CA LYS A 61 8.49 -7.90 -6.07
C LYS A 61 7.54 -8.21 -4.93
N ALA A 62 6.93 -7.20 -4.32
CA ALA A 62 5.99 -7.37 -3.21
C ALA A 62 4.52 -7.44 -3.68
N TYR A 63 4.09 -6.53 -4.54
CA TYR A 63 2.69 -6.40 -4.94
C TYR A 63 2.15 -7.60 -5.70
N LEU A 64 2.93 -8.14 -6.64
CA LEU A 64 2.48 -9.28 -7.45
C LEU A 64 2.19 -10.53 -6.62
N PRO A 65 3.07 -10.98 -5.70
CA PRO A 65 2.76 -12.12 -4.83
C PRO A 65 1.67 -11.78 -3.79
N GLN A 66 1.60 -10.55 -3.25
CA GLN A 66 0.50 -10.14 -2.37
C GLN A 66 -0.86 -10.25 -3.07
N ARG A 67 -0.98 -9.76 -4.33
CA ARG A 67 -2.20 -9.94 -5.12
C ARG A 67 -2.54 -11.42 -5.29
N THR A 68 -1.57 -12.24 -5.67
CA THR A 68 -1.78 -13.68 -5.91
C THR A 68 -2.29 -14.37 -4.65
N ASP A 69 -1.70 -14.07 -3.51
CA ASP A 69 -2.00 -14.75 -2.25
C ASP A 69 -3.32 -14.28 -1.60
N PHE A 70 -3.61 -12.98 -1.68
CA PHE A 70 -4.72 -12.37 -0.93
C PHE A 70 -5.89 -11.91 -1.80
N HIS A 71 -5.63 -11.18 -2.89
CA HIS A 71 -6.67 -10.58 -3.72
C HIS A 71 -6.26 -10.47 -5.19
N PRO A 72 -6.41 -11.53 -5.99
CA PRO A 72 -5.99 -11.54 -7.40
C PRO A 72 -6.62 -10.44 -8.27
N HIS A 73 -7.76 -9.90 -7.82
CA HIS A 73 -8.47 -8.81 -8.50
C HIS A 73 -8.17 -7.41 -7.93
N ALA A 74 -7.17 -7.26 -7.04
CA ALA A 74 -6.71 -5.94 -6.63
C ALA A 74 -6.23 -5.12 -7.84
N ALA A 75 -6.12 -3.79 -7.67
CA ALA A 75 -5.87 -2.85 -8.77
C ALA A 75 -4.72 -3.30 -9.69
N ALA A 76 -4.97 -3.27 -11.01
CA ALA A 76 -3.96 -3.53 -12.03
C ALA A 76 -3.20 -2.24 -12.41
N GLU A 77 -3.79 -1.07 -12.17
CA GLU A 77 -3.17 0.25 -12.34
C GLU A 77 -2.91 0.86 -10.98
N VAL A 78 -1.63 1.12 -10.67
CA VAL A 78 -1.18 1.69 -9.39
C VAL A 78 -0.30 2.90 -9.65
N ALA A 79 -0.46 3.95 -8.85
CA ALA A 79 0.43 5.10 -8.86
C ALA A 79 1.25 5.16 -7.56
N ILE A 80 2.54 5.51 -7.66
CA ILE A 80 3.36 5.99 -6.55
C ILE A 80 3.62 7.47 -6.79
N VAL A 81 3.19 8.32 -5.85
CA VAL A 81 3.34 9.78 -5.92
C VAL A 81 4.26 10.24 -4.80
N ILE A 82 5.33 10.92 -5.17
CA ILE A 82 6.22 11.59 -4.22
C ILE A 82 5.64 12.98 -3.95
N ASP A 83 5.21 13.22 -2.71
CA ASP A 83 4.55 14.46 -2.31
C ASP A 83 5.30 15.15 -1.16
N PRO A 84 6.02 16.25 -1.45
CA PRO A 84 6.73 17.02 -0.43
C PRO A 84 5.80 17.79 0.52
N ALA A 85 4.52 17.94 0.19
CA ALA A 85 3.53 18.58 1.06
C ALA A 85 2.95 17.61 2.12
N TYR A 86 3.15 16.30 1.94
CA TYR A 86 2.75 15.31 2.92
C TYR A 86 3.76 15.24 4.08
N ASP A 87 3.30 15.34 5.32
CA ASP A 87 4.12 15.41 6.52
C ASP A 87 4.29 14.07 7.27
N GLY A 88 3.55 13.01 6.87
CA GLY A 88 3.73 11.63 7.37
C GLY A 88 4.86 10.88 6.68
N ILE A 89 4.81 9.55 6.71
CA ILE A 89 5.79 8.66 6.05
C ILE A 89 5.31 8.30 4.65
N ALA A 90 4.22 7.53 4.58
CA ALA A 90 3.51 7.14 3.38
C ALA A 90 2.06 6.82 3.73
N TYR A 91 1.18 6.74 2.74
CA TYR A 91 -0.19 6.28 2.89
C TYR A 91 -0.82 5.88 1.57
N VAL A 92 -1.86 5.06 1.65
CA VAL A 92 -2.82 4.84 0.57
C VAL A 92 -4.07 5.67 0.88
N GLY A 93 -4.35 6.69 0.05
CA GLY A 93 -5.38 7.67 0.38
C GLY A 93 -6.81 7.16 0.13
N GLU A 94 -7.71 7.45 1.07
CA GLU A 94 -9.15 7.19 0.93
C GLU A 94 -9.83 8.09 -0.12
N LYS A 95 -9.27 9.29 -0.38
CA LYS A 95 -9.80 10.29 -1.32
C LYS A 95 -9.09 10.34 -2.65
N ALA A 96 -7.82 9.94 -2.71
CA ALA A 96 -7.13 9.66 -3.94
C ALA A 96 -7.58 8.27 -4.41
N LYS A 97 -7.57 8.02 -5.70
CA LYS A 97 -7.87 6.70 -6.26
C LYS A 97 -7.26 5.64 -5.36
N ALA A 98 -8.03 4.65 -4.91
CA ALA A 98 -7.64 3.60 -3.96
C ALA A 98 -6.34 2.83 -4.35
N SER A 99 -5.83 3.09 -5.55
CA SER A 99 -4.59 2.55 -6.11
C SER A 99 -3.39 3.50 -6.02
N THR A 100 -3.43 4.57 -5.22
CA THR A 100 -2.34 5.56 -5.14
C THR A 100 -1.61 5.47 -3.80
N ILE A 101 -0.30 5.19 -3.84
CA ILE A 101 0.62 5.28 -2.70
C ILE A 101 1.27 6.66 -2.72
N THR A 102 1.09 7.44 -1.68
CA THR A 102 1.77 8.74 -1.51
C THR A 102 2.92 8.59 -0.53
N ILE A 103 4.12 9.09 -0.89
CA ILE A 103 5.33 8.97 -0.08
C ILE A 103 5.93 10.36 0.15
N ASN A 104 6.32 10.64 1.41
CA ASN A 104 7.05 11.83 1.78
C ASN A 104 8.54 11.71 1.40
N PRO A 105 9.08 12.57 0.51
CA PRO A 105 10.49 12.52 0.14
C PRO A 105 11.43 12.88 1.31
N ALA A 106 10.99 13.67 2.29
CA ALA A 106 11.81 13.98 3.46
C ALA A 106 12.05 12.76 4.37
N TRP A 107 11.13 11.78 4.38
CA TRP A 107 11.36 10.50 5.02
C TRP A 107 12.46 9.72 4.31
N LEU A 108 12.35 9.57 2.99
CA LEU A 108 13.33 8.84 2.17
C LEU A 108 14.72 9.47 2.21
N ALA A 109 14.81 10.80 2.32
CA ALA A 109 16.08 11.50 2.47
C ALA A 109 16.79 11.14 3.78
N LYS A 110 16.04 10.90 4.87
CA LYS A 110 16.57 10.47 6.18
C LYS A 110 16.76 8.96 6.28
N HIS A 111 15.96 8.19 5.55
CA HIS A 111 15.90 6.74 5.59
C HIS A 111 15.96 6.13 4.19
N PRO A 112 17.06 6.31 3.44
CA PRO A 112 17.14 5.91 2.02
C PRO A 112 17.11 4.38 1.82
N GLY A 113 17.26 3.60 2.89
CA GLY A 113 17.10 2.14 2.89
C GLY A 113 15.67 1.67 3.11
N ASP A 114 14.75 2.57 3.51
CA ASP A 114 13.36 2.19 3.84
C ASP A 114 12.48 2.13 2.59
N THR A 115 12.86 1.29 1.63
CA THR A 115 12.09 1.09 0.39
C THR A 115 10.95 0.09 0.58
N ASP A 116 11.04 -0.79 1.58
CA ASP A 116 9.97 -1.74 1.94
C ASP A 116 8.77 -1.10 2.67
N LEU A 117 8.78 0.22 2.91
CA LEU A 117 7.54 0.94 3.22
C LEU A 117 6.49 0.72 2.11
N VAL A 118 6.94 0.61 0.85
CA VAL A 118 6.06 0.33 -0.29
C VAL A 118 5.41 -1.06 -0.20
N THR A 119 6.07 -2.04 0.41
CA THR A 119 5.48 -3.37 0.64
C THR A 119 4.28 -3.30 1.60
N HIS A 120 4.37 -2.47 2.64
CA HIS A 120 3.27 -2.19 3.56
C HIS A 120 2.11 -1.47 2.86
N GLU A 121 2.40 -0.37 2.16
CA GLU A 121 1.38 0.41 1.45
C GLU A 121 0.72 -0.38 0.31
N ALA A 122 1.49 -1.18 -0.41
CA ALA A 122 0.97 -2.06 -1.45
C ALA A 122 -0.06 -3.06 -0.89
N MET A 123 0.15 -3.54 0.34
CA MET A 123 -0.82 -4.41 1.00
C MET A 123 -2.15 -3.69 1.26
N HIS A 124 -2.17 -2.40 1.58
CA HIS A 124 -3.43 -1.65 1.71
C HIS A 124 -4.23 -1.61 0.40
N ILE A 125 -3.56 -1.53 -0.76
CA ILE A 125 -4.23 -1.64 -2.06
C ILE A 125 -4.83 -3.05 -2.23
N VAL A 126 -4.08 -4.09 -1.87
CA VAL A 126 -4.55 -5.48 -1.96
C VAL A 126 -5.70 -5.75 -1.00
N GLN A 127 -5.66 -5.19 0.20
CA GLN A 127 -6.74 -5.26 1.19
C GLN A 127 -8.07 -4.76 0.60
N GLY A 128 -8.09 -3.59 -0.03
CA GLY A 128 -9.28 -3.05 -0.69
C GLY A 128 -10.52 -3.07 0.22
N TYR A 129 -10.33 -2.82 1.51
CA TYR A 129 -11.40 -2.93 2.49
C TYR A 129 -12.44 -1.80 2.29
N PRO A 130 -13.74 -2.09 2.44
CA PRO A 130 -14.81 -1.13 2.13
C PRO A 130 -14.83 0.07 3.07
N GLU A 131 -14.29 -0.11 4.28
CA GLU A 131 -14.24 0.88 5.35
C GLU A 131 -12.95 0.70 6.16
N TYR A 132 -12.61 1.71 6.96
CA TYR A 132 -11.43 1.71 7.81
C TYR A 132 -11.80 2.09 9.25
N ALA A 133 -11.16 1.43 10.23
CA ALA A 133 -11.25 1.75 11.65
C ALA A 133 -12.66 1.71 12.25
N ASN A 134 -13.45 0.68 11.92
CA ASN A 134 -14.73 0.38 12.54
C ASN A 134 -14.77 -1.04 13.13
N ALA A 135 -15.89 -1.44 13.73
CA ALA A 135 -16.04 -2.75 14.38
C ALA A 135 -15.89 -3.94 13.41
N ARG A 136 -16.14 -3.76 12.10
CA ARG A 136 -16.03 -4.79 11.06
C ARG A 136 -14.69 -4.76 10.34
N VAL A 137 -13.98 -3.62 10.42
CA VAL A 137 -12.66 -3.40 9.83
C VAL A 137 -11.81 -2.64 10.85
N PRO A 138 -11.39 -3.31 11.96
CA PRO A 138 -10.65 -2.65 13.03
C PRO A 138 -9.25 -2.25 12.55
N GLY A 139 -8.89 -0.97 12.74
CA GLY A 139 -7.65 -0.39 12.24
C GLY A 139 -6.39 -1.14 12.71
N TRP A 140 -6.39 -1.64 13.96
CA TRP A 140 -5.26 -2.43 14.46
C TRP A 140 -4.99 -3.69 13.61
N LEU A 141 -6.04 -4.33 13.07
CA LEU A 141 -5.89 -5.51 12.24
C LEU A 141 -5.53 -5.16 10.80
N VAL A 142 -6.05 -4.03 10.28
CA VAL A 142 -5.65 -3.48 8.97
C VAL A 142 -4.14 -3.27 8.93
N GLU A 143 -3.60 -2.52 9.89
CA GLU A 143 -2.17 -2.21 9.99
C GLU A 143 -1.33 -3.44 10.32
N GLY A 144 -1.86 -4.33 11.18
CA GLY A 144 -1.19 -5.57 11.53
C GLY A 144 -1.01 -6.52 10.34
N VAL A 145 -2.03 -6.63 9.46
CA VAL A 145 -1.93 -7.43 8.23
C VAL A 145 -0.95 -6.77 7.25
N ALA A 146 -0.89 -5.44 7.16
CA ALA A 146 0.06 -4.74 6.31
C ALA A 146 1.51 -4.95 6.78
N ASP A 147 1.77 -4.89 8.09
CA ASP A 147 3.11 -5.18 8.64
C ASP A 147 3.48 -6.68 8.58
N TYR A 148 2.52 -7.58 8.73
CA TYR A 148 2.72 -9.00 8.45
C TYR A 148 3.14 -9.21 6.97
N ALA A 149 2.47 -8.54 6.04
CA ALA A 149 2.80 -8.61 4.62
C ALA A 149 4.17 -7.98 4.33
N ARG A 150 4.53 -6.88 4.99
CA ARG A 150 5.86 -6.28 4.90
C ARG A 150 6.95 -7.26 5.35
N ASP A 151 6.76 -7.99 6.44
CA ASP A 151 7.71 -9.02 6.89
C ASP A 151 7.81 -10.19 5.90
N ARG A 152 6.68 -10.60 5.32
CA ARG A 152 6.60 -11.79 4.45
C ARG A 152 7.11 -11.55 3.03
N TYR A 153 6.82 -10.38 2.45
CA TYR A 153 7.08 -10.05 1.04
C TYR A 153 8.14 -8.96 0.86
N GLY A 154 8.62 -8.36 1.95
CA GLY A 154 9.65 -7.33 1.90
C GLY A 154 10.95 -7.85 1.28
N VAL A 155 11.63 -6.95 0.58
CA VAL A 155 12.82 -7.25 -0.21
C VAL A 155 14.10 -7.03 0.61
N ASP A 156 14.16 -5.92 1.36
CA ASP A 156 15.33 -5.53 2.15
C ASP A 156 14.94 -4.70 3.38
N ASN A 157 14.07 -5.26 4.23
CA ASN A 157 13.69 -4.65 5.50
C ASN A 157 14.91 -4.34 6.41
N ALA A 158 16.01 -5.09 6.25
CA ALA A 158 17.21 -4.90 7.05
C ALA A 158 17.91 -3.56 6.74
N ALA A 159 17.89 -3.09 5.49
CA ALA A 159 18.43 -1.78 5.10
C ALA A 159 17.72 -0.62 5.80
N ALA A 160 16.46 -0.80 6.18
CA ALA A 160 15.67 0.15 6.97
C ALA A 160 15.85 -0.02 8.48
N GLY A 161 16.56 -1.06 8.95
CA GLY A 161 16.53 -1.46 10.36
C GLY A 161 15.12 -1.86 10.83
N TRP A 162 14.25 -2.30 9.90
CA TRP A 162 12.88 -2.67 10.20
C TRP A 162 12.78 -4.18 10.43
N ALA A 163 12.10 -4.57 11.50
CA ALA A 163 11.75 -5.95 11.80
C ALA A 163 10.51 -6.01 12.68
N LEU A 164 9.82 -7.13 12.65
CA LEU A 164 8.80 -7.45 13.64
C LEU A 164 9.46 -7.66 15.02
N PRO A 165 8.83 -7.22 16.14
CA PRO A 165 9.38 -7.41 17.47
C PRO A 165 9.45 -8.90 17.84
N LEU A 166 10.55 -9.30 18.47
CA LEU A 166 10.73 -10.66 18.98
C LEU A 166 10.15 -10.84 20.38
N THR A 167 9.87 -9.74 21.09
CA THR A 167 9.37 -9.75 22.47
C THR A 167 8.14 -8.88 22.60
N VAL A 168 7.29 -9.22 23.56
CA VAL A 168 6.09 -8.43 23.94
C VAL A 168 6.45 -7.54 25.13
N LYS A 169 6.10 -6.26 25.04
CA LYS A 169 6.28 -5.28 26.12
C LYS A 169 5.02 -5.22 26.98
N GLU A 170 5.20 -4.79 28.23
CA GLU A 170 4.07 -4.52 29.15
C GLU A 170 3.06 -3.55 28.50
N GLY A 171 1.77 -3.82 28.68
CA GLY A 171 0.68 -3.03 28.13
C GLY A 171 0.33 -3.31 26.66
N GLN A 172 1.13 -4.11 25.93
CA GLN A 172 0.79 -4.51 24.56
C GLN A 172 -0.28 -5.61 24.56
N THR A 173 -1.11 -5.58 23.52
CA THR A 173 -2.17 -6.57 23.25
C THR A 173 -2.15 -6.96 21.78
N ALA A 174 -2.95 -7.95 21.40
CA ALA A 174 -3.16 -8.29 20.00
C ALA A 174 -3.60 -7.09 19.15
N GLU A 175 -4.29 -6.14 19.78
CA GLU A 175 -4.88 -4.96 19.16
C GLU A 175 -3.98 -3.71 19.22
N THR A 176 -2.71 -3.86 19.60
CA THR A 176 -1.74 -2.74 19.60
C THR A 176 -1.50 -2.17 18.21
N GLY A 177 -1.71 -2.97 17.15
CA GLY A 177 -1.53 -2.57 15.77
C GLY A 177 -0.10 -2.71 15.26
N TYR A 178 0.09 -2.40 13.97
CA TYR A 178 1.39 -2.37 13.30
C TYR A 178 2.25 -3.61 13.57
N ARG A 179 3.56 -3.41 13.83
CA ARG A 179 4.53 -4.49 14.01
C ARG A 179 4.21 -5.46 15.14
N VAL A 180 3.54 -4.99 16.20
CA VAL A 180 3.16 -5.87 17.33
C VAL A 180 2.09 -6.86 16.89
N THR A 181 1.05 -6.37 16.23
CA THR A 181 0.02 -7.23 15.64
C THR A 181 0.58 -8.06 14.48
N GLY A 182 1.46 -7.51 13.64
CA GLY A 182 2.14 -8.24 12.58
C GLY A 182 2.93 -9.44 13.09
N ALA A 183 3.68 -9.28 14.20
CA ALA A 183 4.42 -10.35 14.85
C ALA A 183 3.48 -11.44 15.43
N PHE A 184 2.39 -11.02 16.06
CA PHE A 184 1.35 -11.91 16.55
C PHE A 184 0.68 -12.69 15.42
N LEU A 185 0.37 -12.03 14.29
CA LEU A 185 -0.19 -12.68 13.11
C LEU A 185 0.78 -13.69 12.50
N LYS A 186 2.07 -13.36 12.41
CA LYS A 186 3.11 -14.28 11.93
C LYS A 186 3.20 -15.52 12.78
N TRP A 187 3.20 -15.37 14.10
CA TRP A 187 3.20 -16.50 15.04
C TRP A 187 1.93 -17.35 14.91
N SER A 188 0.77 -16.71 14.83
CA SER A 188 -0.53 -17.39 14.71
C SER A 188 -0.65 -18.13 13.37
N GLU A 189 -0.20 -17.54 12.26
CA GLU A 189 -0.21 -18.16 10.92
C GLU A 189 0.68 -19.41 10.86
N ALA A 190 1.83 -19.39 11.56
CA ALA A 190 2.71 -20.55 11.63
C ALA A 190 2.05 -21.76 12.33
N ALA A 191 1.21 -21.50 13.33
CA ALA A 191 0.46 -22.53 14.04
C ALA A 191 -0.86 -22.91 13.33
N HIS A 192 -1.46 -21.96 12.62
CA HIS A 192 -2.77 -22.08 11.95
C HIS A 192 -2.69 -21.55 10.51
N PRO A 193 -2.08 -22.29 9.57
CA PRO A 193 -1.88 -21.86 8.20
C PRO A 193 -3.19 -21.46 7.51
N GLY A 194 -3.19 -20.28 6.85
CA GLY A 194 -4.36 -19.72 6.18
C GLY A 194 -5.20 -18.77 7.04
N LEU A 195 -4.87 -18.60 8.33
CA LEU A 195 -5.59 -17.70 9.23
C LEU A 195 -5.59 -16.27 8.72
N VAL A 196 -4.40 -15.73 8.39
CA VAL A 196 -4.28 -14.31 7.96
C VAL A 196 -5.06 -14.06 6.66
N LYS A 197 -5.02 -15.01 5.72
CA LYS A 197 -5.82 -14.93 4.49
C LYS A 197 -7.33 -14.97 4.77
N ALA A 198 -7.76 -15.78 5.73
CA ALA A 198 -9.17 -15.87 6.11
C ALA A 198 -9.65 -14.58 6.79
N LEU A 199 -8.84 -13.98 7.68
CA LEU A 199 -9.12 -12.70 8.31
C LEU A 199 -9.21 -11.59 7.25
N ASP A 200 -8.23 -11.49 6.35
CA ASP A 200 -8.21 -10.52 5.25
C ASP A 200 -9.46 -10.64 4.36
N GLY A 201 -9.83 -11.84 3.95
CA GLY A 201 -11.04 -12.07 3.15
C GLY A 201 -12.33 -11.68 3.87
N ALA A 202 -12.39 -11.90 5.19
CA ALA A 202 -13.54 -11.51 6.01
C ALA A 202 -13.62 -9.97 6.17
N LEU A 203 -12.48 -9.29 6.38
CA LEU A 203 -12.39 -7.84 6.43
C LEU A 203 -12.85 -7.23 5.10
N ARG A 204 -12.34 -7.71 3.97
CA ARG A 204 -12.70 -7.24 2.62
C ARG A 204 -14.18 -7.39 2.32
N SER A 205 -14.81 -8.46 2.79
CA SER A 205 -16.23 -8.71 2.60
C SER A 205 -17.14 -8.10 3.67
N GLY A 206 -16.57 -7.33 4.63
CA GLY A 206 -17.33 -6.73 5.74
C GLY A 206 -17.95 -7.75 6.71
N ARG A 207 -17.43 -8.98 6.73
CA ARG A 207 -17.93 -10.09 7.57
C ARG A 207 -17.04 -10.45 8.74
N TYR A 208 -16.00 -9.67 8.99
CA TYR A 208 -15.14 -9.89 10.15
C TYR A 208 -15.94 -9.81 11.45
N THR A 209 -15.72 -10.79 12.31
CA THR A 209 -16.13 -10.80 13.72
C THR A 209 -15.04 -11.46 14.57
N PRO A 210 -14.92 -11.11 15.86
CA PRO A 210 -13.95 -11.77 16.76
C PRO A 210 -14.10 -13.30 16.84
N ALA A 211 -15.29 -13.83 16.57
CA ALA A 211 -15.53 -15.27 16.57
C ALA A 211 -14.76 -16.02 15.47
N LEU A 212 -14.29 -15.32 14.43
CA LEU A 212 -13.48 -15.93 13.37
C LEU A 212 -12.16 -16.51 13.90
N TRP A 213 -11.57 -15.90 14.92
CA TRP A 213 -10.37 -16.43 15.56
C TRP A 213 -10.62 -17.85 16.10
N GLN A 214 -11.69 -17.99 16.88
CA GLN A 214 -12.05 -19.32 17.42
C GLN A 214 -12.46 -20.31 16.33
N THR A 215 -13.16 -19.86 15.30
CA THR A 215 -13.56 -20.73 14.18
C THR A 215 -12.35 -21.30 13.43
N HIS A 216 -11.30 -20.50 13.22
CA HIS A 216 -10.12 -20.94 12.45
C HIS A 216 -9.04 -21.62 13.30
N THR A 217 -8.95 -21.30 14.60
CA THR A 217 -7.84 -21.75 15.44
C THR A 217 -8.26 -22.66 16.59
N GLY A 218 -9.57 -22.72 16.91
CA GLY A 218 -10.06 -23.35 18.13
C GLY A 218 -9.89 -22.53 19.40
N HIS A 219 -9.28 -21.34 19.30
CA HIS A 219 -8.96 -20.45 20.42
C HIS A 219 -9.55 -19.05 20.22
N THR A 220 -9.88 -18.39 21.33
CA THR A 220 -10.26 -16.96 21.27
C THR A 220 -9.05 -16.08 21.03
N LEU A 221 -9.26 -14.84 20.52
CA LEU A 221 -8.18 -13.87 20.33
C LEU A 221 -7.38 -13.62 21.63
N PRO A 222 -8.01 -13.43 22.81
CA PRO A 222 -7.26 -13.28 24.07
C PRO A 222 -6.44 -14.53 24.46
N ASP A 223 -6.94 -15.74 24.19
CA ASP A 223 -6.19 -16.97 24.47
C ASP A 223 -4.96 -17.10 23.59
N LEU A 224 -5.11 -16.83 22.29
CA LEU A 224 -3.99 -16.80 21.34
C LEU A 224 -2.94 -15.76 21.72
N TRP A 225 -3.37 -14.55 22.10
CA TRP A 225 -2.45 -13.52 22.55
C TRP A 225 -1.69 -13.95 23.80
N THR A 226 -2.37 -14.54 24.78
CA THR A 226 -1.73 -15.05 26.02
C THR A 226 -0.67 -16.09 25.69
N ALA A 227 -0.98 -17.02 24.78
CA ALA A 227 -0.02 -18.05 24.35
C ALA A 227 1.18 -17.42 23.59
N TYR A 228 0.93 -16.47 22.68
CA TYR A 228 1.98 -15.73 21.98
C TYR A 228 2.88 -14.95 22.94
N ALA A 229 2.32 -14.16 23.84
CA ALA A 229 3.09 -13.36 24.80
C ALA A 229 4.01 -14.24 25.66
N LYS A 230 3.52 -15.40 26.09
CA LYS A 230 4.34 -16.40 26.82
C LYS A 230 5.47 -16.98 25.98
N ALA A 231 5.24 -17.18 24.67
CA ALA A 231 6.26 -17.70 23.75
C ALA A 231 7.31 -16.65 23.41
N ALA A 232 6.91 -15.39 23.23
CA ALA A 232 7.76 -14.27 22.85
C ALA A 232 8.66 -13.72 23.97
N THR A 233 8.43 -14.13 25.23
CA THR A 233 9.27 -13.75 26.38
C THR A 233 10.38 -14.77 26.68
N ARG A 234 10.55 -15.78 25.86
CA ARG A 234 11.60 -16.82 25.97
C ARG A 234 12.66 -16.63 24.91
#